data_fdfeddbaaf2243b69e0388bcbfc3ff49
#
_entry.id   fdfeddbaaf2243b69e0388bcbfc3ff49
#
_cell.length_a   1.000
_cell.length_b   1.000
_cell.length_c   1.000
_cell.angle_alpha   90.00
_cell.angle_beta   90.00
_cell.angle_gamma   90.00
#
_symmetry.space_group_name_H-M   'P 1'
#
loop_
_entity.id
_entity.type
_entity.pdbx_description
1 polymer ?
#
loop_
_entity_poly.entity_id
_entity_poly.type
_entity_poly.pdbx_seq_one_letter_code
_entity_poly.pdbx_strand_id
1 'polypeptide(L)'
;MKGSKFEDLSTDHSSVMTRDMNNAKRSFFALFVLMCAGLAANAQAFEGIIEFTKTTGPVVTNYKYYVKGDHVRIEEISARGDAQGIMLVDTRDKTVTALSPDRKLYMDVPNMRLPKDVKTDVKKTGEMRDMAGYKCEKWVVKSSEEDRTITYWVAADKFDFFIPLLETLNRKDEQAVFFLEVQDANGVFPMLGVEQKLDGAEVSKLQVTKVVKGVQKPTLFEIPAGYNKFERN
;
A
#
# COMPACT_ATOMS: atom_id res chain seq x y z
N MET A 1 59.46 -56.55 -61.66
CA MET A 1 58.12 -56.88 -62.18
C MET A 1 57.11 -56.53 -61.11
N LYS A 2 56.05 -55.75 -61.54
CA LYS A 2 54.77 -55.49 -60.87
C LYS A 2 54.81 -55.16 -59.34
N GLY A 3 54.58 -53.98 -58.81
CA GLY A 3 53.58 -52.99 -59.06
C GLY A 3 52.27 -53.29 -58.32
N SER A 4 52.05 -52.74 -57.17
CA SER A 4 50.69 -52.58 -56.63
C SER A 4 50.60 -51.32 -55.77
N LYS A 5 49.87 -50.40 -56.30
CA LYS A 5 49.40 -49.20 -55.64
C LYS A 5 48.41 -49.53 -54.51
N PHE A 6 48.55 -48.96 -53.34
CA PHE A 6 47.46 -48.80 -52.38
C PHE A 6 47.06 -47.36 -52.36
N GLU A 7 45.79 -47.12 -52.69
CA GLU A 7 45.14 -45.85 -52.57
C GLU A 7 44.72 -45.64 -51.11
N ASP A 8 45.06 -44.46 -50.63
CA ASP A 8 44.74 -43.97 -49.33
C ASP A 8 43.31 -43.35 -49.38
N LEU A 9 42.37 -43.95 -48.65
CA LEU A 9 41.02 -43.41 -48.43
C LEU A 9 40.96 -42.78 -47.02
N SER A 10 41.41 -41.53 -46.92
CA SER A 10 41.17 -40.72 -45.77
C SER A 10 39.76 -40.12 -45.88
N THR A 11 38.83 -40.75 -45.24
CA THR A 11 37.47 -40.17 -45.06
C THR A 11 37.46 -39.15 -43.93
N ASP A 12 37.23 -37.96 -44.35
CA ASP A 12 37.01 -36.78 -43.47
C ASP A 12 35.73 -36.97 -42.64
N HIS A 13 35.83 -37.28 -41.33
CA HIS A 13 34.75 -37.37 -40.36
C HIS A 13 34.71 -36.19 -39.37
N SER A 14 35.51 -35.15 -39.57
CA SER A 14 35.61 -34.06 -38.56
C SER A 14 34.65 -32.92 -38.77
N SER A 15 33.94 -32.81 -39.89
CA SER A 15 33.10 -31.62 -40.21
C SER A 15 31.63 -31.71 -39.79
N VAL A 16 31.11 -32.91 -39.45
CA VAL A 16 29.69 -33.10 -39.11
C VAL A 16 29.43 -32.90 -37.62
N MET A 17 30.42 -33.22 -36.75
CA MET A 17 30.21 -33.17 -35.29
C MET A 17 30.26 -31.77 -34.68
N THR A 18 30.87 -30.80 -35.35
CA THR A 18 30.98 -29.41 -34.88
C THR A 18 29.72 -28.55 -35.17
N ARG A 19 28.93 -28.96 -36.17
CA ARG A 19 27.71 -28.22 -36.57
C ARG A 19 26.54 -28.44 -35.63
N ASP A 20 26.38 -29.63 -35.08
CA ASP A 20 25.28 -29.99 -34.17
C ASP A 20 25.49 -29.44 -32.76
N MET A 21 26.74 -29.32 -32.29
CA MET A 21 27.05 -28.73 -30.97
C MET A 21 26.78 -27.24 -30.91
N ASN A 22 26.96 -26.50 -32.03
CA ASN A 22 26.68 -25.07 -32.05
C ASN A 22 25.17 -24.75 -32.09
N ASN A 23 24.37 -25.61 -32.73
CA ASN A 23 22.92 -25.46 -32.75
C ASN A 23 22.28 -25.79 -31.38
N ALA A 24 22.81 -26.82 -30.68
CA ALA A 24 22.36 -27.14 -29.31
C ALA A 24 22.66 -26.02 -28.32
N LYS A 25 23.86 -25.40 -28.41
CA LYS A 25 24.22 -24.24 -27.54
C LYS A 25 23.39 -23.01 -27.82
N ARG A 26 23.03 -22.74 -29.07
CA ARG A 26 22.14 -21.61 -29.43
C ARG A 26 20.70 -21.80 -28.94
N SER A 27 20.17 -23.03 -29.02
CA SER A 27 18.83 -23.35 -28.52
C SER A 27 18.74 -23.28 -27.00
N PHE A 28 19.79 -23.72 -26.28
CA PHE A 28 19.83 -23.63 -24.81
C PHE A 28 19.92 -22.17 -24.32
N PHE A 29 20.67 -21.30 -25.03
CA PHE A 29 20.79 -19.90 -24.68
C PHE A 29 19.49 -19.12 -24.96
N ALA A 30 18.80 -19.44 -26.06
CA ALA A 30 17.50 -18.84 -26.38
C ALA A 30 16.40 -19.23 -25.38
N LEU A 31 16.42 -20.49 -24.90
CA LEU A 31 15.46 -20.98 -23.90
C LEU A 31 15.71 -20.34 -22.50
N PHE A 32 16.98 -20.10 -22.15
CA PHE A 32 17.34 -19.47 -20.86
C PHE A 32 17.00 -17.98 -20.84
N VAL A 33 17.16 -17.26 -21.98
CA VAL A 33 16.76 -15.83 -22.08
C VAL A 33 15.24 -15.67 -22.02
N LEU A 34 14.46 -16.61 -22.58
CA LEU A 34 12.99 -16.57 -22.51
C LEU A 34 12.46 -16.84 -21.09
N MET A 35 13.18 -17.64 -20.30
CA MET A 35 12.80 -17.98 -18.92
C MET A 35 13.07 -16.84 -17.93
N CYS A 36 14.02 -15.93 -18.23
CA CYS A 36 14.30 -14.74 -17.41
C CYS A 36 13.34 -13.57 -17.68
N ALA A 37 12.61 -13.56 -18.80
CA ALA A 37 11.64 -12.49 -19.10
C ALA A 37 10.33 -12.59 -18.31
N GLY A 38 10.08 -13.69 -17.60
CA GLY A 38 8.85 -13.94 -16.83
C GLY A 38 8.85 -13.45 -15.38
N LEU A 39 9.96 -12.91 -14.86
CA LEU A 39 10.11 -12.55 -13.43
C LEU A 39 10.19 -11.04 -13.16
N ALA A 40 9.85 -10.20 -14.13
CA ALA A 40 9.46 -8.83 -13.79
C ALA A 40 8.06 -8.89 -13.16
N ALA A 41 7.95 -9.41 -11.93
CA ALA A 41 6.81 -9.14 -11.08
C ALA A 41 6.73 -7.61 -10.99
N ASN A 42 5.83 -7.02 -11.78
CA ASN A 42 5.49 -5.61 -11.67
C ASN A 42 5.12 -5.39 -10.21
N ALA A 43 6.07 -4.83 -9.50
CA ALA A 43 5.88 -4.45 -8.12
C ALA A 43 4.91 -3.27 -8.10
N GLN A 44 3.65 -3.55 -8.40
CA GLN A 44 2.56 -2.57 -8.47
C GLN A 44 2.27 -2.02 -7.08
N ALA A 45 2.04 -0.70 -6.99
CA ALA A 45 1.54 -0.07 -5.77
C ALA A 45 0.25 -0.76 -5.31
N PHE A 46 -0.04 -0.70 -4.01
CA PHE A 46 -1.24 -1.31 -3.45
C PHE A 46 -2.50 -0.78 -4.15
N GLU A 47 -3.32 -1.69 -4.65
CA GLU A 47 -4.69 -1.42 -5.10
C GLU A 47 -5.62 -2.42 -4.43
N GLY A 48 -6.71 -1.94 -3.81
CA GLY A 48 -7.57 -2.84 -3.05
C GLY A 48 -8.48 -2.15 -2.04
N ILE A 49 -8.94 -2.95 -1.08
CA ILE A 49 -9.84 -2.53 0.00
C ILE A 49 -9.17 -2.83 1.34
N ILE A 50 -9.23 -1.88 2.27
CA ILE A 50 -8.81 -2.03 3.66
C ILE A 50 -10.00 -1.72 4.56
N GLU A 51 -10.42 -2.68 5.38
CA GLU A 51 -11.46 -2.51 6.38
C GLU A 51 -10.82 -2.46 7.77
N PHE A 52 -11.21 -1.48 8.58
CA PHE A 52 -10.68 -1.32 9.93
C PHE A 52 -11.69 -0.69 10.88
N THR A 53 -11.45 -0.87 12.15
CA THR A 53 -12.19 -0.22 13.23
C THR A 53 -11.34 0.83 13.91
N LYS A 54 -11.94 1.94 14.31
CA LYS A 54 -11.36 2.93 15.22
C LYS A 54 -12.19 3.00 16.48
N THR A 55 -11.55 2.75 17.62
CA THR A 55 -12.15 2.90 18.95
C THR A 55 -11.60 4.17 19.61
N THR A 56 -12.47 5.00 20.14
CA THR A 56 -12.09 6.19 20.91
C THR A 56 -13.00 6.26 22.12
N GLY A 57 -12.48 5.96 23.29
CA GLY A 57 -13.29 5.75 24.48
C GLY A 57 -14.35 4.65 24.24
N PRO A 58 -15.64 4.91 24.48
CA PRO A 58 -16.72 3.93 24.27
C PRO A 58 -17.19 3.84 22.80
N VAL A 59 -16.71 4.71 21.90
CA VAL A 59 -17.19 4.80 20.53
C VAL A 59 -16.34 3.91 19.62
N VAL A 60 -17.02 3.04 18.86
CA VAL A 60 -16.41 2.21 17.83
C VAL A 60 -16.96 2.62 16.47
N THR A 61 -16.10 3.00 15.58
CA THR A 61 -16.44 3.39 14.20
C THR A 61 -15.78 2.44 13.22
N ASN A 62 -16.54 1.96 12.24
CA ASN A 62 -16.03 1.11 11.17
C ASN A 62 -15.71 1.94 9.94
N TYR A 63 -14.58 1.67 9.33
CA TYR A 63 -14.13 2.35 8.12
C TYR A 63 -13.78 1.35 7.02
N LYS A 64 -13.95 1.81 5.78
CA LYS A 64 -13.51 1.09 4.60
C LYS A 64 -12.77 2.05 3.67
N TYR A 65 -11.53 1.70 3.33
CA TYR A 65 -10.75 2.40 2.32
C TYR A 65 -10.79 1.60 1.03
N TYR A 66 -11.09 2.27 -0.08
CA TYR A 66 -10.84 1.79 -1.44
C TYR A 66 -9.66 2.58 -1.96
N VAL A 67 -8.67 1.90 -2.52
CA VAL A 67 -7.41 2.51 -2.96
C VAL A 67 -7.15 2.16 -4.42
N LYS A 68 -6.83 3.17 -5.23
CA LYS A 68 -6.42 3.03 -6.63
C LYS A 68 -5.45 4.14 -7.01
N GLY A 69 -4.15 3.81 -7.06
CA GLY A 69 -3.12 4.82 -7.33
C GLY A 69 -3.17 5.98 -6.34
N ASP A 70 -3.33 7.20 -6.86
CA ASP A 70 -3.42 8.43 -6.06
C ASP A 70 -4.82 8.70 -5.50
N HIS A 71 -5.81 7.87 -5.81
CA HIS A 71 -7.19 8.05 -5.38
C HIS A 71 -7.51 7.14 -4.21
N VAL A 72 -8.08 7.73 -3.15
CA VAL A 72 -8.56 7.00 -1.98
C VAL A 72 -10.00 7.42 -1.68
N ARG A 73 -10.90 6.43 -1.65
CA ARG A 73 -12.25 6.61 -1.13
C ARG A 73 -12.31 6.07 0.28
N ILE A 74 -12.75 6.89 1.21
CA ILE A 74 -12.92 6.56 2.63
C ILE A 74 -14.41 6.53 2.93
N GLU A 75 -14.90 5.42 3.44
CA GLU A 75 -16.28 5.28 3.91
C GLU A 75 -16.31 5.08 5.42
N GLU A 76 -17.15 5.84 6.10
CA GLU A 76 -17.59 5.53 7.46
C GLU A 76 -18.81 4.64 7.38
N ILE A 77 -18.74 3.46 7.99
CA ILE A 77 -19.73 2.40 7.85
C ILE A 77 -20.63 2.34 9.10
N SER A 78 -21.92 2.41 8.87
CA SER A 78 -22.94 2.25 9.93
C SER A 78 -22.97 0.83 10.50
N ALA A 79 -23.66 0.64 11.61
CA ALA A 79 -23.94 -0.68 12.17
C ALA A 79 -24.76 -1.57 11.21
N ARG A 80 -25.47 -1.00 10.25
CA ARG A 80 -26.24 -1.72 9.22
C ARG A 80 -25.40 -2.07 7.99
N GLY A 81 -24.15 -1.58 7.91
CA GLY A 81 -23.27 -1.84 6.78
C GLY A 81 -23.32 -0.76 5.66
N ASP A 82 -24.12 0.30 5.84
CA ASP A 82 -24.24 1.37 4.85
C ASP A 82 -23.18 2.46 5.09
N ALA A 83 -22.73 3.11 4.02
CA ALA A 83 -21.84 4.27 4.13
C ALA A 83 -22.64 5.49 4.64
N GLN A 84 -22.29 6.01 5.83
CA GLN A 84 -22.89 7.21 6.43
C GLN A 84 -22.23 8.49 5.92
N GLY A 85 -20.93 8.45 5.72
CA GLY A 85 -20.11 9.53 5.20
C GLY A 85 -19.05 8.98 4.27
N ILE A 86 -18.75 9.72 3.21
CA ILE A 86 -17.74 9.34 2.24
C ILE A 86 -16.79 10.50 2.04
N MET A 87 -15.49 10.22 1.94
CA MET A 87 -14.50 11.17 1.44
C MET A 87 -13.84 10.60 0.20
N LEU A 88 -13.80 11.39 -0.85
CA LEU A 88 -12.98 11.16 -2.03
C LEU A 88 -11.72 12.00 -1.87
N VAL A 89 -10.57 11.36 -1.89
CA VAL A 89 -9.27 12.01 -1.72
C VAL A 89 -8.44 11.75 -2.98
N ASP A 90 -7.96 12.83 -3.58
CA ASP A 90 -6.92 12.79 -4.60
C ASP A 90 -5.63 13.27 -3.96
N THR A 91 -4.66 12.36 -3.80
CA THR A 91 -3.40 12.66 -3.12
C THR A 91 -2.40 13.39 -4.03
N ARG A 92 -2.57 13.30 -5.36
CA ARG A 92 -1.76 14.04 -6.34
C ARG A 92 -2.15 15.51 -6.36
N ASP A 93 -3.46 15.78 -6.51
CA ASP A 93 -4.00 17.14 -6.59
C ASP A 93 -4.25 17.74 -5.19
N LYS A 94 -4.04 16.96 -4.13
CA LYS A 94 -4.25 17.30 -2.71
C LYS A 94 -5.66 17.84 -2.45
N THR A 95 -6.66 17.19 -3.06
CA THR A 95 -8.07 17.56 -2.91
C THR A 95 -8.84 16.54 -2.08
N VAL A 96 -9.83 17.05 -1.34
CA VAL A 96 -10.74 16.23 -0.54
C VAL A 96 -12.17 16.69 -0.80
N THR A 97 -13.03 15.76 -1.23
CA THR A 97 -14.47 16.00 -1.38
C THR A 97 -15.23 15.14 -0.40
N ALA A 98 -16.02 15.75 0.47
CA ALA A 98 -16.90 15.04 1.41
C ALA A 98 -18.29 14.85 0.80
N LEU A 99 -18.85 13.64 0.90
CA LEU A 99 -20.18 13.30 0.43
C LEU A 99 -21.06 12.85 1.60
N SER A 100 -22.32 13.29 1.57
CA SER A 100 -23.38 12.79 2.45
C SER A 100 -24.36 11.95 1.62
N PRO A 101 -24.30 10.61 1.69
CA PRO A 101 -25.13 9.73 0.88
C PRO A 101 -26.64 9.93 1.11
N ASP A 102 -27.05 10.07 2.36
CA ASP A 102 -28.45 10.24 2.75
C ASP A 102 -29.07 11.53 2.17
N ARG A 103 -28.26 12.59 2.09
CA ARG A 103 -28.71 13.89 1.59
C ARG A 103 -28.44 14.10 0.11
N LYS A 104 -27.66 13.22 -0.51
CA LYS A 104 -27.12 13.39 -1.86
C LYS A 104 -26.44 14.75 -2.06
N LEU A 105 -25.63 15.13 -1.07
CA LEU A 105 -24.87 16.38 -1.08
C LEU A 105 -23.37 16.07 -1.10
N TYR A 106 -22.60 16.96 -1.71
CA TYR A 106 -21.14 16.96 -1.59
C TYR A 106 -20.59 18.36 -1.36
N MET A 107 -19.39 18.43 -0.79
CA MET A 107 -18.67 19.68 -0.61
C MET A 107 -17.16 19.45 -0.72
N ASP A 108 -16.46 20.45 -1.22
CA ASP A 108 -15.00 20.44 -1.17
C ASP A 108 -14.55 20.79 0.26
N VAL A 109 -13.60 20.03 0.77
CA VAL A 109 -13.03 20.24 2.10
C VAL A 109 -11.71 21.00 1.93
N PRO A 110 -11.65 22.29 2.30
CA PRO A 110 -10.42 23.05 2.16
C PRO A 110 -9.36 22.55 3.15
N ASN A 111 -8.14 22.36 2.65
CA ASN A 111 -6.99 22.08 3.51
C ASN A 111 -6.35 23.40 3.95
N MET A 112 -6.85 23.98 5.04
CA MET A 112 -6.40 25.28 5.56
C MET A 112 -5.59 25.17 6.85
N ARG A 113 -5.23 23.96 7.28
CA ARG A 113 -4.50 23.78 8.54
C ARG A 113 -2.99 23.84 8.31
N LEU A 114 -2.29 24.52 9.22
CA LEU A 114 -0.85 24.35 9.32
C LEU A 114 -0.56 22.96 9.89
N PRO A 115 0.43 22.24 9.33
CA PRO A 115 0.89 20.99 9.91
C PRO A 115 1.25 21.19 11.39
N LYS A 116 0.94 20.18 12.23
CA LYS A 116 1.36 20.20 13.63
C LYS A 116 2.79 19.66 13.67
N ASP A 117 3.72 20.46 14.13
CA ASP A 117 5.09 20.02 14.43
C ASP A 117 5.08 19.40 15.83
N VAL A 118 5.44 18.13 15.92
CA VAL A 118 5.46 17.36 17.18
C VAL A 118 6.83 16.75 17.38
N LYS A 119 7.45 17.06 18.51
CA LYS A 119 8.71 16.40 18.86
C LYS A 119 8.46 14.98 19.34
N THR A 120 8.96 14.04 18.58
CA THR A 120 8.78 12.61 18.85
C THR A 120 10.11 11.88 18.99
N ASP A 121 10.09 10.84 19.82
CA ASP A 121 11.11 9.79 19.88
C ASP A 121 10.55 8.54 19.21
N VAL A 122 11.20 8.09 18.12
CA VAL A 122 10.75 6.99 17.28
C VAL A 122 11.64 5.78 17.48
N LYS A 123 11.06 4.64 17.86
CA LYS A 123 11.76 3.37 18.01
C LYS A 123 11.14 2.30 17.13
N LYS A 124 11.86 1.86 16.09
CA LYS A 124 11.57 0.63 15.34
C LYS A 124 12.19 -0.52 16.13
N THR A 125 11.35 -1.43 16.67
CA THR A 125 11.81 -2.38 17.70
C THR A 125 12.37 -3.68 17.14
N GLY A 126 12.06 -4.00 15.87
CA GLY A 126 12.38 -5.30 15.26
C GLY A 126 11.47 -6.45 15.74
N GLU A 127 10.54 -6.18 16.66
CA GLU A 127 9.55 -7.17 17.10
C GLU A 127 8.55 -7.40 15.96
N MET A 128 8.32 -8.67 15.61
CA MET A 128 7.46 -9.06 14.49
C MET A 128 6.22 -9.81 14.97
N ARG A 129 5.08 -9.54 14.31
CA ARG A 129 3.79 -10.21 14.59
C ARG A 129 2.97 -10.34 13.31
N ASP A 130 2.22 -11.43 13.17
CA ASP A 130 1.28 -11.61 12.06
C ASP A 130 -0.07 -10.97 12.39
N MET A 131 -0.55 -10.07 11.49
CA MET A 131 -1.82 -9.36 11.63
C MET A 131 -2.47 -9.15 10.26
N ALA A 132 -3.77 -9.43 10.15
CA ALA A 132 -4.55 -9.26 8.92
C ALA A 132 -3.90 -9.90 7.66
N GLY A 133 -3.15 -11.00 7.84
CA GLY A 133 -2.44 -11.70 6.76
C GLY A 133 -1.07 -11.12 6.40
N TYR A 134 -0.55 -10.17 7.18
CA TYR A 134 0.74 -9.51 6.97
C TYR A 134 1.69 -9.72 8.15
N LYS A 135 2.98 -9.81 7.84
CA LYS A 135 4.04 -9.67 8.86
C LYS A 135 4.21 -8.20 9.19
N CYS A 136 3.99 -7.84 10.46
CA CYS A 136 4.04 -6.48 10.94
C CYS A 136 5.20 -6.30 11.91
N GLU A 137 5.91 -5.19 11.76
CA GLU A 137 6.94 -4.74 12.70
C GLU A 137 6.33 -3.76 13.70
N LYS A 138 6.76 -3.85 14.95
CA LYS A 138 6.34 -2.94 16.01
C LYS A 138 7.19 -1.68 16.01
N TRP A 139 6.52 -0.54 15.88
CA TRP A 139 7.09 0.78 16.03
C TRP A 139 6.46 1.49 17.22
N VAL A 140 7.26 2.21 17.98
CA VAL A 140 6.80 3.00 19.14
C VAL A 140 7.21 4.44 18.91
N VAL A 141 6.23 5.34 18.90
CA VAL A 141 6.43 6.79 18.76
C VAL A 141 5.95 7.47 20.02
N LYS A 142 6.84 8.21 20.68
CA LYS A 142 6.58 8.84 21.97
C LYS A 142 6.81 10.34 21.89
N SER A 143 5.90 11.11 22.49
CA SER A 143 6.10 12.55 22.76
C SER A 143 5.80 12.85 24.22
N SER A 144 6.79 13.38 24.93
CA SER A 144 6.61 13.82 26.30
C SER A 144 5.85 15.15 26.38
N GLU A 145 5.96 16.00 25.35
CA GLU A 145 5.28 17.28 25.27
C GLU A 145 3.76 17.09 25.08
N GLU A 146 3.35 16.08 24.32
CA GLU A 146 1.95 15.76 24.03
C GLU A 146 1.33 14.78 25.05
N ASP A 147 2.10 14.29 26.03
CA ASP A 147 1.67 13.21 26.95
C ASP A 147 1.13 12.00 26.21
N ARG A 148 1.87 11.51 25.16
CA ARG A 148 1.42 10.41 24.30
C ARG A 148 2.51 9.42 23.98
N THR A 149 2.10 8.16 23.89
CA THR A 149 2.83 7.08 23.26
C THR A 149 1.89 6.38 22.28
N ILE A 150 2.35 6.19 21.03
CA ILE A 150 1.59 5.43 20.04
C ILE A 150 2.41 4.23 19.61
N THR A 151 1.84 3.05 19.77
CA THR A 151 2.41 1.80 19.30
C THR A 151 1.74 1.42 17.99
N TYR A 152 2.52 1.33 16.92
CA TYR A 152 2.06 0.84 15.63
C TYR A 152 2.61 -0.56 15.36
N TRP A 153 1.81 -1.40 14.70
CA TRP A 153 2.24 -2.61 14.04
C TRP A 153 2.08 -2.40 12.55
N VAL A 154 3.19 -2.26 11.85
CA VAL A 154 3.20 -1.82 10.44
C VAL A 154 3.55 -2.96 9.51
N ALA A 155 2.81 -3.06 8.42
CA ALA A 155 3.08 -3.97 7.31
C ALA A 155 3.70 -3.21 6.14
N ALA A 156 4.69 -3.81 5.48
CA ALA A 156 5.30 -3.28 4.27
C ALA A 156 4.78 -4.07 3.05
N ASP A 157 3.97 -3.41 2.22
CA ASP A 157 3.43 -4.01 0.99
C ASP A 157 3.05 -2.94 -0.03
N LYS A 158 3.96 -1.98 -0.27
CA LYS A 158 3.76 -0.88 -1.23
C LYS A 158 2.48 -0.08 -1.00
N PHE A 159 2.18 0.19 0.25
CA PHE A 159 1.12 1.10 0.67
C PHE A 159 1.53 2.56 0.44
N ASP A 160 2.08 2.87 -0.74
CA ASP A 160 2.66 4.18 -1.09
C ASP A 160 1.63 5.32 -1.01
N PHE A 161 0.35 4.99 -1.07
CA PHE A 161 -0.75 5.93 -0.93
C PHE A 161 -0.89 6.53 0.47
N PHE A 162 -0.35 5.85 1.52
CA PHE A 162 -0.76 6.16 2.90
C PHE A 162 -0.18 7.47 3.42
N ILE A 163 1.12 7.73 3.26
CA ILE A 163 1.74 9.00 3.65
C ILE A 163 1.10 10.18 2.89
N PRO A 164 0.99 10.16 1.53
CA PRO A 164 0.29 11.21 0.80
C PRO A 164 -1.17 11.42 1.24
N LEU A 165 -1.86 10.33 1.62
CA LEU A 165 -3.22 10.41 2.16
C LEU A 165 -3.27 11.18 3.48
N LEU A 166 -2.38 10.87 4.43
CA LEU A 166 -2.32 11.56 5.72
C LEU A 166 -2.02 13.05 5.55
N GLU A 167 -1.05 13.39 4.68
CA GLU A 167 -0.70 14.77 4.34
C GLU A 167 -1.88 15.52 3.72
N THR A 168 -2.60 14.87 2.78
CA THR A 168 -3.75 15.48 2.10
C THR A 168 -4.92 15.69 3.04
N LEU A 169 -5.24 14.72 3.89
CA LEU A 169 -6.29 14.84 4.90
C LEU A 169 -5.96 15.85 5.98
N ASN A 170 -4.69 16.00 6.33
CA ASN A 170 -4.15 16.94 7.31
C ASN A 170 -5.02 17.04 8.59
N ARG A 171 -5.33 15.88 9.17
CA ARG A 171 -6.19 15.78 10.36
C ARG A 171 -5.39 16.07 11.64
N LYS A 172 -6.11 16.49 12.70
CA LYS A 172 -5.57 16.63 14.06
C LYS A 172 -5.56 15.31 14.85
N ASP A 173 -5.73 14.19 14.18
CA ASP A 173 -5.69 12.87 14.78
C ASP A 173 -4.26 12.54 15.19
N GLU A 174 -4.01 12.32 16.46
CA GLU A 174 -2.66 12.08 16.98
C GLU A 174 -2.01 10.85 16.33
N GLN A 175 -2.78 9.79 16.03
CA GLN A 175 -2.23 8.63 15.33
C GLN A 175 -1.73 8.98 13.92
N ALA A 176 -2.40 9.90 13.21
CA ALA A 176 -1.95 10.36 11.89
C ALA A 176 -0.74 11.29 12.01
N VAL A 177 -0.79 12.25 12.94
CA VAL A 177 0.29 13.23 13.17
C VAL A 177 1.59 12.52 13.56
N PHE A 178 1.54 11.61 14.53
CA PHE A 178 2.73 10.87 15.01
C PHE A 178 3.28 9.91 13.95
N PHE A 179 2.41 9.36 13.08
CA PHE A 179 2.88 8.50 11.99
C PHE A 179 3.69 9.27 10.95
N LEU A 180 3.32 10.53 10.70
CA LEU A 180 4.04 11.41 9.76
C LEU A 180 5.45 11.78 10.27
N GLU A 181 5.69 11.72 11.58
CA GLU A 181 7.02 11.96 12.16
C GLU A 181 7.99 10.78 11.99
N VAL A 182 7.50 9.62 11.55
CA VAL A 182 8.35 8.44 11.35
C VAL A 182 9.10 8.54 10.02
N GLN A 183 10.41 8.65 10.08
CA GLN A 183 11.27 8.61 8.89
C GLN A 183 11.19 7.24 8.20
N ASP A 184 11.31 7.27 6.85
CA ASP A 184 11.29 6.06 6.02
C ASP A 184 10.01 5.20 6.19
N ALA A 185 8.86 5.87 6.42
CA ALA A 185 7.55 5.22 6.52
C ALA A 185 6.82 5.06 5.17
N ASN A 186 7.52 5.28 4.04
CA ASN A 186 6.92 5.07 2.73
C ASN A 186 6.66 3.59 2.45
N GLY A 187 5.54 3.29 1.79
CA GLY A 187 5.18 1.91 1.40
C GLY A 187 4.72 1.02 2.54
N VAL A 188 4.54 1.56 3.76
CA VAL A 188 4.01 0.81 4.90
C VAL A 188 2.63 1.31 5.33
N PHE A 189 1.87 0.44 6.01
CA PHE A 189 0.56 0.73 6.55
C PHE A 189 0.40 0.16 7.97
N PRO A 190 -0.15 0.91 8.95
CA PRO A 190 -0.38 0.42 10.29
C PRO A 190 -1.59 -0.54 10.32
N MET A 191 -1.33 -1.81 10.56
CA MET A 191 -2.38 -2.82 10.76
C MET A 191 -3.02 -2.72 12.15
N LEU A 192 -2.28 -2.15 13.11
CA LEU A 192 -2.76 -1.79 14.43
C LEU A 192 -2.05 -0.50 14.89
N GLY A 193 -2.81 0.43 15.42
CA GLY A 193 -2.32 1.61 16.13
C GLY A 193 -3.00 1.69 17.49
N VAL A 194 -2.23 1.80 18.56
CA VAL A 194 -2.74 1.98 19.93
C VAL A 194 -2.13 3.25 20.51
N GLU A 195 -2.97 4.21 20.77
CA GLU A 195 -2.62 5.49 21.40
C GLU A 195 -2.88 5.41 22.90
N GLN A 196 -1.87 5.75 23.68
CA GLN A 196 -1.93 5.78 25.14
C GLN A 196 -1.35 7.08 25.67
N LYS A 197 -1.81 7.49 26.85
CA LYS A 197 -1.10 8.49 27.65
C LYS A 197 0.19 7.88 28.21
N LEU A 198 1.08 8.71 28.73
CA LEU A 198 2.34 8.21 29.33
C LEU A 198 2.11 7.39 30.58
N ASP A 199 0.98 7.57 31.26
CA ASP A 199 0.53 6.75 32.41
C ASP A 199 -0.02 5.37 32.02
N GLY A 200 -0.12 5.09 30.70
CA GLY A 200 -0.62 3.84 30.14
C GLY A 200 -2.11 3.81 29.81
N ALA A 201 -2.87 4.86 30.13
CA ALA A 201 -4.31 4.93 29.81
C ALA A 201 -4.53 4.95 28.28
N GLU A 202 -5.29 3.98 27.74
CA GLU A 202 -5.64 3.92 26.32
C GLU A 202 -6.58 5.08 25.95
N VAL A 203 -6.25 5.78 24.88
CA VAL A 203 -7.01 6.93 24.34
C VAL A 203 -7.77 6.51 23.09
N SER A 204 -7.08 5.87 22.16
CA SER A 204 -7.67 5.39 20.93
C SER A 204 -6.96 4.14 20.41
N LYS A 205 -7.69 3.36 19.60
CA LYS A 205 -7.16 2.17 18.92
C LYS A 205 -7.69 2.11 17.50
N LEU A 206 -6.79 1.91 16.54
CA LEU A 206 -7.12 1.57 15.16
C LEU A 206 -6.69 0.13 14.91
N GLN A 207 -7.58 -0.68 14.34
CA GLN A 207 -7.29 -2.09 14.04
C GLN A 207 -7.82 -2.48 12.67
N VAL A 208 -6.94 -2.89 11.77
CA VAL A 208 -7.33 -3.48 10.48
C VAL A 208 -7.95 -4.85 10.73
N THR A 209 -9.11 -5.06 10.14
CA THR A 209 -9.87 -6.30 10.23
C THR A 209 -9.75 -7.13 8.96
N LYS A 210 -9.55 -6.47 7.80
CA LYS A 210 -9.47 -7.13 6.50
C LYS A 210 -8.72 -6.31 5.48
N VAL A 211 -7.92 -6.98 4.66
CA VAL A 211 -7.29 -6.41 3.45
C VAL A 211 -7.62 -7.29 2.27
N VAL A 212 -8.11 -6.69 1.18
CA VAL A 212 -8.42 -7.38 -0.08
C VAL A 212 -7.73 -6.66 -1.21
N LYS A 213 -6.73 -7.29 -1.80
CA LYS A 213 -6.08 -6.77 -3.02
C LYS A 213 -6.97 -7.03 -4.24
N GLY A 214 -7.02 -6.08 -5.15
CA GLY A 214 -7.76 -6.22 -6.39
C GLY A 214 -8.09 -4.89 -7.04
N VAL A 215 -8.30 -4.94 -8.35
CA VAL A 215 -8.59 -3.76 -9.17
C VAL A 215 -9.88 -3.09 -8.72
N GLN A 216 -9.82 -1.78 -8.52
CA GLN A 216 -10.97 -0.98 -8.13
C GLN A 216 -11.58 -0.27 -9.35
N LYS A 217 -12.92 -0.18 -9.39
CA LYS A 217 -13.62 0.53 -10.45
C LYS A 217 -13.36 2.03 -10.35
N PRO A 218 -13.00 2.74 -11.44
CA PRO A 218 -12.77 4.20 -11.41
C PRO A 218 -13.96 4.99 -10.87
N THR A 219 -15.20 4.55 -11.18
CA THR A 219 -16.44 5.20 -10.74
C THR A 219 -16.62 5.26 -9.22
N LEU A 220 -15.87 4.48 -8.44
CA LEU A 220 -15.87 4.57 -6.98
C LEU A 220 -15.25 5.88 -6.47
N PHE A 221 -14.41 6.51 -7.27
CA PHE A 221 -13.68 7.74 -6.93
C PHE A 221 -14.30 8.99 -7.55
N GLU A 222 -15.48 8.86 -8.12
CA GLU A 222 -16.24 9.95 -8.73
C GLU A 222 -17.42 10.35 -7.84
N ILE A 223 -17.88 11.60 -7.97
CA ILE A 223 -19.10 12.05 -7.32
C ILE A 223 -20.28 11.37 -8.03
N PRO A 224 -21.12 10.62 -7.30
CA PRO A 224 -22.22 9.89 -7.95
C PRO A 224 -23.24 10.84 -8.59
N ALA A 225 -23.88 10.40 -9.67
CA ALA A 225 -24.94 11.18 -10.32
C ALA A 225 -26.08 11.52 -9.35
N GLY A 226 -26.63 12.72 -9.46
CA GLY A 226 -27.71 13.20 -8.61
C GLY A 226 -27.29 13.77 -7.26
N TYR A 227 -25.99 13.94 -7.01
CA TYR A 227 -25.48 14.71 -5.87
C TYR A 227 -25.41 16.19 -6.24
N ASN A 228 -25.81 17.06 -5.30
CA ASN A 228 -25.73 18.51 -5.44
C ASN A 228 -24.59 19.08 -4.58
N LYS A 229 -23.92 20.09 -5.11
CA LYS A 229 -22.88 20.80 -4.35
C LYS A 229 -23.50 21.61 -3.23
N PHE A 230 -23.00 21.42 -2.02
CA PHE A 230 -23.32 22.27 -0.87
C PHE A 230 -22.27 23.39 -0.79
N GLU A 231 -22.72 24.63 -0.96
CA GLU A 231 -21.89 25.82 -0.79
C GLU A 231 -22.10 26.37 0.61
N ARG A 232 -21.00 26.57 1.33
CA ARG A 232 -21.03 27.19 2.66
C ARG A 232 -21.05 28.71 2.45
N ASN A 233 -22.19 29.32 2.69
CA ASN A 233 -22.31 30.79 2.75
C ASN A 233 -21.52 31.37 3.91
#